data_931f2c6d316ddb6e496ab65f963402e1
#
_entry.id   931f2c6d316ddb6e496ab65f963402e1
#
_cell.length_a   1.000
_cell.length_b   1.000
_cell.length_c   1.000
_cell.angle_alpha   90.00
_cell.angle_beta   90.00
_cell.angle_gamma   90.00
#
_symmetry.space_group_name_H-M   'P 1'
#
loop_
_entity.id
_entity.type
_entity.pdbx_description
1 polymer ?
#
loop_
_entity_poly.entity_id
_entity_poly.type
_entity_poly.pdbx_seq_one_letter_code
_entity_poly.pdbx_strand_id
1 'polypeptide(L)'
;MCIRDRLDIGCNDGTLLRSYQSNVQLVGFEPASNLIDEAKHGTTKIINDFFLLDEFEKHFPNEKCKVITSIAMFYDLEDPNSFVTDIVNCLDQSGIWVIQMAYLIPMLEQNAFDNIVHEHLQYYSLKSLKNLLESHGLEIFDVELNDVYGGSFRVFVKNKKNDQIQIQNSVNELLTKEEQFGLSEKQTYLDFAKRVNSIKDELYDFINQESSNGKIIYVYGASTKGNTLLQFCNLNDKLIKKAADRDSVKFGKRTIGSNIPIISEEQARQENPDYFLILPWHLVEFFKEREKEFLSNGGKFIVPMPKFKIMSNNETSHS
;
A
#
# COMPACT_ATOMS: atom_id res chain seq x y z
N MET A 1 34.50 8.41 11.78
CA MET A 1 34.05 7.26 12.57
C MET A 1 32.81 6.72 11.87
N CYS A 2 32.83 5.48 11.38
CA CYS A 2 31.71 4.97 10.58
C CYS A 2 30.57 4.63 11.50
N ILE A 3 29.51 5.39 11.43
CA ILE A 3 28.30 5.17 12.18
C ILE A 3 27.55 3.98 11.56
N ARG A 4 27.23 3.01 12.40
CA ARG A 4 26.47 1.80 12.03
C ARG A 4 24.97 2.07 12.12
N ASP A 5 24.51 3.21 11.60
CA ASP A 5 23.18 3.69 11.88
C ASP A 5 22.17 3.22 10.84
N ARG A 6 20.98 2.94 11.34
CA ARG A 6 19.77 2.67 10.57
C ARG A 6 18.80 3.80 10.81
N LEU A 7 18.37 4.42 9.73
CA LEU A 7 17.33 5.44 9.73
C LEU A 7 16.12 4.87 9.02
N ASP A 8 14.97 4.84 9.71
CA ASP A 8 13.69 4.44 9.14
C ASP A 8 12.75 5.65 9.08
N ILE A 9 12.31 6.02 7.89
CA ILE A 9 11.47 7.19 7.65
C ILE A 9 10.03 6.74 7.46
N GLY A 10 9.14 7.22 8.33
CA GLY A 10 7.80 6.68 8.50
C GLY A 10 7.87 5.34 9.23
N CYS A 11 8.58 5.33 10.38
CA CYS A 11 8.92 4.07 11.08
C CYS A 11 7.74 3.40 11.78
N ASN A 12 6.55 4.02 11.77
CA ASN A 12 5.33 3.50 12.37
C ASN A 12 5.57 3.12 13.85
N ASP A 13 5.20 1.93 14.27
CA ASP A 13 5.42 1.41 15.63
C ASP A 13 6.87 0.96 15.92
N GLY A 14 7.80 1.14 14.99
CA GLY A 14 9.21 0.75 15.12
C GLY A 14 9.50 -0.74 14.89
N THR A 15 8.55 -1.52 14.39
CA THR A 15 8.71 -2.97 14.16
C THR A 15 9.90 -3.28 13.25
N LEU A 16 10.11 -2.54 12.16
CA LEU A 16 11.25 -2.73 11.27
C LEU A 16 12.57 -2.43 12.00
N LEU A 17 12.64 -1.33 12.73
CA LEU A 17 13.84 -0.97 13.50
C LEU A 17 14.21 -2.07 14.51
N ARG A 18 13.26 -2.62 15.23
CA ARG A 18 13.48 -3.71 16.18
C ARG A 18 13.95 -5.02 15.54
N SER A 19 13.77 -5.21 14.24
CA SER A 19 14.25 -6.41 13.53
C SER A 19 15.77 -6.40 13.31
N TYR A 20 16.43 -5.25 13.45
CA TYR A 20 17.89 -5.15 13.35
C TYR A 20 18.60 -5.63 14.62
N GLN A 21 19.89 -5.97 14.47
CA GLN A 21 20.71 -6.39 15.61
C GLN A 21 20.98 -5.22 16.58
N SER A 22 21.08 -5.52 17.87
CA SER A 22 21.17 -4.54 18.96
C SER A 22 22.48 -3.72 19.04
N ASN A 23 23.44 -3.95 18.15
CA ASN A 23 24.75 -3.27 18.16
C ASN A 23 24.86 -2.08 17.18
N VAL A 24 23.72 -1.61 16.67
CA VAL A 24 23.62 -0.47 15.76
C VAL A 24 22.70 0.60 16.35
N GLN A 25 22.88 1.85 15.96
CA GLN A 25 21.96 2.91 16.32
C GLN A 25 20.70 2.78 15.44
N LEU A 26 19.54 2.80 16.07
CA LEU A 26 18.24 2.64 15.44
C LEU A 26 17.45 3.94 15.60
N VAL A 27 17.36 4.71 14.52
CA VAL A 27 16.70 6.02 14.50
C VAL A 27 15.46 5.94 13.63
N GLY A 28 14.35 6.52 14.09
CA GLY A 28 13.12 6.60 13.33
C GLY A 28 12.54 8.01 13.30
N PHE A 29 11.93 8.37 12.18
CA PHE A 29 11.02 9.51 12.05
C PHE A 29 9.60 9.00 11.91
N GLU A 30 8.68 9.53 12.71
CA GLU A 30 7.26 9.18 12.70
C GLU A 30 6.41 10.40 13.10
N PRO A 31 5.60 10.96 12.18
CA PRO A 31 4.76 12.12 12.50
C PRO A 31 3.53 11.77 13.35
N ALA A 32 3.07 10.51 13.33
CA ALA A 32 1.87 10.08 14.07
C ALA A 32 2.15 9.92 15.58
N SER A 33 1.80 10.92 16.36
CA SER A 33 2.12 10.98 17.80
C SER A 33 1.58 9.81 18.63
N ASN A 34 0.49 9.17 18.18
CA ASN A 34 -0.09 8.00 18.85
C ASN A 34 0.77 6.70 18.72
N LEU A 35 1.77 6.67 17.85
CA LEU A 35 2.65 5.52 17.64
C LEU A 35 4.00 5.64 18.36
N ILE A 36 4.33 6.86 18.81
CA ILE A 36 5.66 7.18 19.32
C ILE A 36 6.06 6.36 20.56
N ASP A 37 5.15 6.13 21.46
CA ASP A 37 5.47 5.39 22.69
C ASP A 37 5.83 3.94 22.40
N GLU A 38 5.15 3.30 21.45
CA GLU A 38 5.49 1.95 20.99
C GLU A 38 6.80 1.96 20.18
N ALA A 39 6.97 2.93 19.28
CA ALA A 39 8.16 3.04 18.44
C ALA A 39 9.46 3.23 19.22
N LYS A 40 9.42 3.83 20.42
CA LYS A 40 10.58 4.02 21.30
C LYS A 40 11.11 2.71 21.90
N HIS A 41 10.28 1.67 21.98
CA HIS A 41 10.72 0.40 22.57
C HIS A 41 11.80 -0.25 21.69
N GLY A 42 12.98 -0.49 22.28
CA GLY A 42 14.11 -1.15 21.62
C GLY A 42 14.79 -0.33 20.50
N THR A 43 14.49 0.96 20.39
CA THR A 43 15.12 1.90 19.45
C THR A 43 16.04 2.88 20.17
N THR A 44 16.98 3.49 19.45
CA THR A 44 17.91 4.48 20.03
C THR A 44 17.23 5.85 20.15
N LYS A 45 16.53 6.27 19.10
CA LYS A 45 15.87 7.57 19.04
C LYS A 45 14.68 7.53 18.09
N ILE A 46 13.54 8.03 18.54
CA ILE A 46 12.40 8.34 17.66
C ILE A 46 12.18 9.84 17.66
N ILE A 47 12.06 10.42 16.48
CA ILE A 47 11.77 11.83 16.23
C ILE A 47 10.33 11.92 15.77
N ASN A 48 9.48 12.61 16.55
CA ASN A 48 8.06 12.76 16.25
C ASN A 48 7.84 13.94 15.32
N ASP A 49 8.26 13.78 14.09
CA ASP A 49 8.12 14.78 13.03
C ASP A 49 8.22 14.11 11.66
N PHE A 50 7.92 14.86 10.60
CA PHE A 50 8.32 14.51 9.24
C PHE A 50 9.83 14.54 9.09
N PHE A 51 10.36 13.67 8.22
CA PHE A 51 11.79 13.68 7.93
C PHE A 51 12.16 14.95 7.14
N LEU A 52 13.09 15.72 7.72
CA LEU A 52 13.82 16.82 7.10
C LEU A 52 15.28 16.72 7.51
N LEU A 53 16.19 17.06 6.60
CA LEU A 53 17.62 17.05 6.92
C LEU A 53 17.97 17.93 8.13
N ASP A 54 17.41 19.14 8.18
CA ASP A 54 17.66 20.07 9.29
C ASP A 54 17.21 19.49 10.63
N GLU A 55 16.12 18.73 10.66
CA GLU A 55 15.65 18.07 11.89
C GLU A 55 16.55 16.90 12.28
N PHE A 56 17.02 16.12 11.28
CA PHE A 56 18.01 15.07 11.52
C PHE A 56 19.33 15.65 12.09
N GLU A 57 19.86 16.72 11.51
CA GLU A 57 21.12 17.33 11.92
C GLU A 57 21.08 17.97 13.31
N LYS A 58 19.94 18.42 13.80
CA LYS A 58 19.77 18.88 15.21
C LYS A 58 20.09 17.79 16.22
N HIS A 59 19.75 16.53 15.87
CA HIS A 59 19.98 15.39 16.75
C HIS A 59 21.30 14.67 16.49
N PHE A 60 21.79 14.71 15.25
CA PHE A 60 22.95 13.97 14.77
C PHE A 60 23.85 14.86 13.89
N PRO A 61 24.47 15.93 14.46
CA PRO A 61 25.25 16.88 13.68
C PRO A 61 26.47 16.21 13.02
N ASN A 62 26.60 16.40 11.70
CA ASN A 62 27.66 15.81 10.87
C ASN A 62 27.68 14.27 10.80
N GLU A 63 26.61 13.60 11.22
CA GLU A 63 26.49 12.16 11.10
C GLU A 63 25.87 11.75 9.77
N LYS A 64 26.18 10.53 9.31
CA LYS A 64 25.63 9.95 8.06
C LYS A 64 25.12 8.55 8.33
N CYS A 65 24.04 8.18 7.67
CA CYS A 65 23.39 6.88 7.81
C CYS A 65 23.98 5.85 6.85
N LYS A 66 24.22 4.64 7.34
CA LYS A 66 24.66 3.51 6.51
C LYS A 66 23.49 2.81 5.80
N VAL A 67 22.34 2.80 6.42
CA VAL A 67 21.12 2.30 5.80
C VAL A 67 19.99 3.25 6.13
N ILE A 68 19.27 3.66 5.08
CA ILE A 68 18.02 4.39 5.19
C ILE A 68 16.92 3.50 4.64
N THR A 69 15.76 3.48 5.29
CA THR A 69 14.57 2.79 4.80
C THR A 69 13.40 3.77 4.68
N SER A 70 12.60 3.59 3.62
CA SER A 70 11.38 4.33 3.35
C SER A 70 10.34 3.35 2.81
N ILE A 71 9.47 2.85 3.71
CA ILE A 71 8.55 1.77 3.39
C ILE A 71 7.12 2.31 3.37
N ALA A 72 6.45 2.20 2.20
CA ALA A 72 5.06 2.56 2.00
C ALA A 72 4.73 4.04 2.36
N MET A 73 5.65 4.98 2.04
CA MET A 73 5.45 6.41 2.30
C MET A 73 5.93 7.31 1.15
N PHE A 74 6.85 6.84 0.29
CA PHE A 74 7.50 7.68 -0.72
C PHE A 74 6.52 8.22 -1.79
N TYR A 75 5.46 7.49 -2.08
CA TYR A 75 4.41 7.90 -3.03
C TYR A 75 3.46 8.98 -2.48
N ASP A 76 3.55 9.31 -1.18
CA ASP A 76 2.71 10.31 -0.51
C ASP A 76 3.40 11.69 -0.45
N LEU A 77 4.64 11.79 -0.93
CA LEU A 77 5.44 13.01 -0.86
C LEU A 77 4.91 14.09 -1.82
N GLU A 78 4.70 15.31 -1.31
CA GLU A 78 4.37 16.47 -2.13
C GLU A 78 5.56 16.93 -2.99
N ASP A 79 6.77 16.91 -2.44
CA ASP A 79 8.02 17.23 -3.12
C ASP A 79 9.07 16.12 -2.99
N PRO A 80 9.03 15.11 -3.86
CA PRO A 80 10.01 14.03 -3.85
C PRO A 80 11.43 14.51 -4.19
N ASN A 81 11.62 15.61 -4.91
CA ASN A 81 12.96 16.15 -5.23
C ASN A 81 13.65 16.69 -3.97
N SER A 82 12.95 17.49 -3.17
CA SER A 82 13.46 17.99 -1.90
C SER A 82 13.81 16.82 -0.96
N PHE A 83 12.91 15.87 -0.83
CA PHE A 83 13.12 14.68 0.00
C PHE A 83 14.37 13.88 -0.44
N VAL A 84 14.55 13.62 -1.74
CA VAL A 84 15.73 12.91 -2.25
C VAL A 84 17.01 13.71 -2.00
N THR A 85 16.96 15.05 -2.09
CA THR A 85 18.10 15.91 -1.73
C THR A 85 18.50 15.73 -0.26
N ASP A 86 17.53 15.69 0.65
CA ASP A 86 17.78 15.46 2.08
C ASP A 86 18.36 14.06 2.33
N ILE A 87 17.86 13.03 1.64
CA ILE A 87 18.44 11.68 1.68
C ILE A 87 19.90 11.68 1.23
N VAL A 88 20.23 12.30 0.09
CA VAL A 88 21.62 12.38 -0.41
C VAL A 88 22.53 13.00 0.65
N ASN A 89 22.03 14.04 1.33
CA ASN A 89 22.81 14.77 2.32
C ASN A 89 22.97 14.01 3.66
N CYS A 90 22.11 13.07 4.01
CA CYS A 90 22.27 12.25 5.22
C CYS A 90 22.80 10.84 4.96
N LEU A 91 22.79 10.35 3.71
CA LEU A 91 23.30 9.03 3.35
C LEU A 91 24.84 9.05 3.32
N ASP A 92 25.48 8.03 3.94
CA ASP A 92 26.92 7.82 3.82
C ASP A 92 27.31 7.46 2.38
N GLN A 93 28.53 7.79 1.94
CA GLN A 93 29.00 7.47 0.58
C GLN A 93 28.97 5.97 0.25
N SER A 94 29.17 5.11 1.26
CA SER A 94 29.05 3.66 1.14
C SER A 94 27.72 3.12 1.67
N GLY A 95 26.80 4.01 2.00
CA GLY A 95 25.46 3.67 2.50
C GLY A 95 24.52 3.22 1.38
N ILE A 96 23.41 2.64 1.80
CA ILE A 96 22.31 2.23 0.92
C ILE A 96 20.98 2.81 1.41
N TRP A 97 20.11 3.12 0.49
CA TRP A 97 18.74 3.50 0.75
C TRP A 97 17.81 2.44 0.18
N VAL A 98 16.88 1.93 0.98
CA VAL A 98 15.91 0.92 0.58
C VAL A 98 14.52 1.57 0.55
N ILE A 99 13.89 1.54 -0.62
CA ILE A 99 12.55 2.08 -0.85
C ILE A 99 11.63 0.91 -1.16
N GLN A 100 10.52 0.77 -0.46
CA GLN A 100 9.48 -0.18 -0.83
C GLN A 100 8.15 0.54 -0.97
N MET A 101 7.46 0.32 -2.09
CA MET A 101 6.18 0.95 -2.36
C MET A 101 5.36 0.17 -3.38
N ALA A 102 4.07 0.54 -3.51
CA ALA A 102 3.21 0.02 -4.56
C ALA A 102 3.82 0.25 -5.95
N TYR A 103 3.72 -0.77 -6.81
CA TYR A 103 4.31 -0.75 -8.14
C TYR A 103 3.22 -0.58 -9.21
N LEU A 104 3.51 0.26 -10.21
CA LEU A 104 2.51 0.66 -11.21
C LEU A 104 2.00 -0.50 -12.07
N ILE A 105 2.87 -1.45 -12.50
CA ILE A 105 2.42 -2.57 -13.35
C ILE A 105 1.37 -3.43 -12.67
N PRO A 106 1.58 -3.98 -11.45
CA PRO A 106 0.54 -4.74 -10.75
C PRO A 106 -0.75 -3.96 -10.56
N MET A 107 -0.66 -2.65 -10.28
CA MET A 107 -1.85 -1.80 -10.17
C MET A 107 -2.68 -1.80 -11.47
N LEU A 108 -2.02 -1.67 -12.63
CA LEU A 108 -2.69 -1.67 -13.94
C LEU A 108 -3.19 -3.07 -14.33
N GLU A 109 -2.41 -4.13 -14.08
CA GLU A 109 -2.76 -5.52 -14.38
C GLU A 109 -3.97 -6.01 -13.57
N GLN A 110 -3.99 -5.66 -12.29
CA GLN A 110 -5.03 -6.09 -11.35
C GLN A 110 -6.22 -5.14 -11.30
N ASN A 111 -6.23 -4.10 -12.15
CA ASN A 111 -7.27 -3.08 -12.15
C ASN A 111 -7.47 -2.41 -10.78
N ALA A 112 -6.41 -2.28 -10.00
CA ALA A 112 -6.42 -1.81 -8.62
C ALA A 112 -6.60 -0.28 -8.54
N PHE A 113 -7.71 0.22 -9.08
CA PHE A 113 -8.04 1.65 -9.10
C PHE A 113 -8.33 2.22 -7.71
N ASP A 114 -8.61 1.36 -6.75
CA ASP A 114 -8.74 1.71 -5.34
C ASP A 114 -7.44 2.26 -4.71
N ASN A 115 -6.30 2.07 -5.39
CA ASN A 115 -5.05 2.76 -5.04
C ASN A 115 -5.08 4.28 -5.37
N ILE A 116 -6.03 4.75 -6.19
CA ILE A 116 -6.16 6.17 -6.53
C ILE A 116 -6.90 6.88 -5.39
N VAL A 117 -6.18 7.14 -4.31
CA VAL A 117 -6.65 7.84 -3.11
C VAL A 117 -5.94 9.19 -2.98
N HIS A 118 -6.52 10.09 -2.20
CA HIS A 118 -5.97 11.45 -2.01
C HIS A 118 -4.59 11.46 -1.33
N GLU A 119 -4.24 10.41 -0.60
CA GLU A 119 -2.93 10.26 0.07
C GLU A 119 -1.83 9.86 -0.93
N HIS A 120 -2.17 9.10 -1.99
CA HIS A 120 -1.19 8.64 -2.99
C HIS A 120 -1.02 9.69 -4.10
N LEU A 121 -0.06 10.57 -3.95
CA LEU A 121 0.20 11.66 -4.90
C LEU A 121 0.95 11.19 -6.16
N GLN A 122 1.69 10.09 -6.07
CA GLN A 122 2.57 9.58 -7.11
C GLN A 122 2.33 8.08 -7.35
N TYR A 123 2.51 7.65 -8.62
CA TYR A 123 2.46 6.23 -9.02
C TYR A 123 3.75 5.90 -9.78
N TYR A 124 4.62 5.14 -9.13
CA TYR A 124 5.96 4.91 -9.64
C TYR A 124 6.09 3.65 -10.49
N SER A 125 6.75 3.82 -11.65
CA SER A 125 7.47 2.77 -12.35
C SER A 125 8.95 2.79 -11.94
N LEU A 126 9.70 1.71 -12.21
CA LEU A 126 11.15 1.71 -11.99
C LEU A 126 11.85 2.79 -12.82
N LYS A 127 11.42 2.98 -14.07
CA LYS A 127 11.97 4.01 -14.97
C LYS A 127 11.76 5.42 -14.42
N SER A 128 10.56 5.74 -13.93
CA SER A 128 10.28 7.08 -13.36
C SER A 128 11.08 7.34 -12.08
N LEU A 129 11.15 6.33 -11.20
CA LEU A 129 11.95 6.41 -9.97
C LEU A 129 13.43 6.55 -10.28
N LYS A 130 13.96 5.74 -11.23
CA LYS A 130 15.35 5.79 -11.68
C LYS A 130 15.72 7.19 -12.17
N ASN A 131 14.89 7.82 -13.00
CA ASN A 131 15.14 9.16 -13.50
C ASN A 131 15.22 10.21 -12.37
N LEU A 132 14.30 10.13 -11.40
CA LEU A 132 14.30 10.98 -10.22
C LEU A 132 15.61 10.82 -9.43
N LEU A 133 15.98 9.60 -9.11
CA LEU A 133 17.16 9.30 -8.28
C LEU A 133 18.47 9.68 -8.98
N GLU A 134 18.59 9.41 -10.28
CA GLU A 134 19.79 9.75 -11.06
C GLU A 134 20.03 11.26 -11.18
N SER A 135 18.96 12.07 -11.24
CA SER A 135 19.08 13.53 -11.24
C SER A 135 19.70 14.10 -9.95
N HIS A 136 19.68 13.30 -8.86
CA HIS A 136 20.28 13.63 -7.57
C HIS A 136 21.60 12.90 -7.29
N GLY A 137 22.17 12.21 -8.29
CA GLY A 137 23.44 11.49 -8.14
C GLY A 137 23.34 10.16 -7.39
N LEU A 138 22.14 9.61 -7.27
CA LEU A 138 21.90 8.27 -6.77
C LEU A 138 21.74 7.26 -7.93
N GLU A 139 21.86 5.98 -7.63
CA GLU A 139 21.75 4.91 -8.62
C GLU A 139 21.05 3.69 -8.02
N ILE A 140 20.06 3.15 -8.72
CA ILE A 140 19.42 1.88 -8.36
C ILE A 140 20.38 0.76 -8.72
N PHE A 141 20.71 -0.09 -7.74
CA PHE A 141 21.60 -1.22 -7.98
C PHE A 141 20.89 -2.58 -7.91
N ASP A 142 19.72 -2.66 -7.29
CA ASP A 142 18.92 -3.89 -7.24
C ASP A 142 17.44 -3.58 -7.09
N VAL A 143 16.57 -4.52 -7.48
CA VAL A 143 15.12 -4.44 -7.29
C VAL A 143 14.52 -5.82 -7.08
N GLU A 144 13.59 -5.91 -6.13
CA GLU A 144 12.81 -7.11 -5.83
C GLU A 144 11.32 -6.80 -5.98
N LEU A 145 10.56 -7.76 -6.50
CA LEU A 145 9.09 -7.70 -6.53
C LEU A 145 8.52 -8.53 -5.38
N ASN A 146 7.40 -8.09 -4.83
CA ASN A 146 6.65 -8.81 -3.81
C ASN A 146 5.15 -8.49 -3.89
N ASP A 147 4.32 -9.32 -3.21
CA ASP A 147 2.86 -9.22 -3.28
C ASP A 147 2.24 -8.31 -2.21
N VAL A 148 3.06 -7.58 -1.46
CA VAL A 148 2.57 -6.66 -0.41
C VAL A 148 1.66 -5.61 -1.04
N TYR A 149 0.50 -5.40 -0.41
CA TYR A 149 -0.55 -4.45 -0.88
C TYR A 149 -1.07 -4.68 -2.32
N GLY A 150 -0.98 -5.91 -2.82
CA GLY A 150 -1.43 -6.25 -4.17
C GLY A 150 -0.37 -6.07 -5.25
N GLY A 151 0.88 -5.93 -4.85
CA GLY A 151 2.05 -5.85 -5.72
C GLY A 151 2.89 -4.61 -5.46
N SER A 152 4.07 -4.84 -4.94
CA SER A 152 5.06 -3.81 -4.61
C SER A 152 6.41 -4.14 -5.21
N PHE A 153 7.24 -3.14 -5.36
CA PHE A 153 8.66 -3.33 -5.59
C PHE A 153 9.47 -2.76 -4.42
N ARG A 154 10.59 -3.42 -4.12
CA ARG A 154 11.61 -2.97 -3.19
C ARG A 154 12.84 -2.61 -4.01
N VAL A 155 13.27 -1.38 -3.92
CA VAL A 155 14.36 -0.81 -4.70
C VAL A 155 15.52 -0.50 -3.78
N PHE A 156 16.71 -0.94 -4.17
CA PHE A 156 17.94 -0.72 -3.43
C PHE A 156 18.79 0.32 -4.17
N VAL A 157 19.11 1.40 -3.45
CA VAL A 157 19.71 2.60 -4.00
C VAL A 157 21.05 2.87 -3.32
N LYS A 158 22.02 3.30 -4.08
CA LYS A 158 23.37 3.71 -3.62
C LYS A 158 23.74 5.08 -4.17
N ASN A 159 24.76 5.68 -3.59
CA ASN A 159 25.41 6.81 -4.23
C ASN A 159 26.03 6.36 -5.57
N LYS A 160 25.83 7.10 -6.64
CA LYS A 160 26.38 6.79 -7.99
C LYS A 160 27.90 6.66 -7.99
N LYS A 161 28.60 7.36 -7.08
CA LYS A 161 30.05 7.28 -6.90
C LYS A 161 30.52 6.06 -6.11
N ASN A 162 29.61 5.24 -5.59
CA ASN A 162 29.96 4.02 -4.88
C ASN A 162 30.17 2.86 -5.86
N ASP A 163 31.39 2.67 -6.31
CA ASP A 163 31.77 1.62 -7.25
C ASP A 163 31.92 0.23 -6.63
N GLN A 164 31.80 0.11 -5.29
CA GLN A 164 31.92 -1.15 -4.56
C GLN A 164 30.70 -2.07 -4.76
N ILE A 165 29.54 -1.48 -5.04
CA ILE A 165 28.28 -2.20 -5.25
C ILE A 165 27.99 -2.24 -6.76
N GLN A 166 27.90 -3.44 -7.31
CA GLN A 166 27.57 -3.65 -8.73
C GLN A 166 26.06 -3.62 -8.95
N ILE A 167 25.65 -3.11 -10.12
CA ILE A 167 24.25 -3.14 -10.55
C ILE A 167 23.87 -4.58 -10.90
N GLN A 168 22.76 -5.07 -10.34
CA GLN A 168 22.23 -6.41 -10.59
C GLN A 168 21.41 -6.46 -11.89
N ASN A 169 21.29 -7.65 -12.47
CA ASN A 169 20.50 -7.87 -13.69
C ASN A 169 19.01 -7.55 -13.49
N SER A 170 18.48 -7.75 -12.28
CA SER A 170 17.10 -7.44 -11.88
C SER A 170 16.65 -6.05 -12.34
N VAL A 171 17.53 -5.05 -12.28
CA VAL A 171 17.22 -3.67 -12.71
C VAL A 171 16.92 -3.60 -14.22
N ASN A 172 17.79 -4.21 -15.05
CA ASN A 172 17.60 -4.20 -16.50
C ASN A 172 16.42 -5.08 -16.93
N GLU A 173 16.24 -6.21 -16.27
CA GLU A 173 15.11 -7.12 -16.51
C GLU A 173 13.77 -6.41 -16.22
N LEU A 174 13.67 -5.68 -15.11
CA LEU A 174 12.44 -4.97 -14.78
C LEU A 174 12.21 -3.76 -15.71
N LEU A 175 13.25 -3.00 -16.09
CA LEU A 175 13.12 -1.93 -17.09
C LEU A 175 12.64 -2.47 -18.44
N THR A 176 13.17 -3.63 -18.88
CA THR A 176 12.72 -4.30 -20.10
C THR A 176 11.25 -4.73 -20.00
N LYS A 177 10.84 -5.27 -18.84
CA LYS A 177 9.43 -5.60 -18.57
C LYS A 177 8.52 -4.37 -18.65
N GLU A 178 8.94 -3.24 -18.12
CA GLU A 178 8.18 -1.97 -18.20
C GLU A 178 8.01 -1.48 -19.63
N GLU A 179 9.07 -1.59 -20.43
CA GLU A 179 9.02 -1.24 -21.87
C GLU A 179 8.07 -2.15 -22.65
N GLN A 180 8.18 -3.47 -22.44
CA GLN A 180 7.29 -4.47 -23.06
C GLN A 180 5.84 -4.32 -22.62
N PHE A 181 5.59 -3.90 -21.40
CA PHE A 181 4.24 -3.61 -20.88
C PHE A 181 3.63 -2.37 -21.54
N GLY A 182 4.46 -1.49 -22.07
CA GLY A 182 4.01 -0.25 -22.74
C GLY A 182 3.62 0.85 -21.78
N LEU A 183 4.34 1.04 -20.66
CA LEU A 183 4.06 2.13 -19.71
C LEU A 183 4.22 3.53 -20.30
N SER A 184 4.91 3.68 -21.42
CA SER A 184 5.03 4.92 -22.18
C SER A 184 3.87 5.16 -23.16
N GLU A 185 3.01 4.16 -23.36
CA GLU A 185 1.96 4.19 -24.36
C GLU A 185 0.63 4.66 -23.73
N LYS A 186 0.02 5.66 -24.33
CA LYS A 186 -1.30 6.17 -23.90
C LYS A 186 -2.36 5.06 -23.90
N GLN A 187 -2.28 4.11 -24.84
CA GLN A 187 -3.25 3.04 -24.99
C GLN A 187 -3.33 2.15 -23.74
N THR A 188 -2.21 1.88 -23.09
CA THR A 188 -2.14 1.09 -21.85
C THR A 188 -3.07 1.66 -20.77
N TYR A 189 -3.08 2.97 -20.61
CA TYR A 189 -3.93 3.66 -19.62
C TYR A 189 -5.39 3.77 -20.06
N LEU A 190 -5.65 3.92 -21.36
CA LEU A 190 -7.02 3.90 -21.89
C LEU A 190 -7.66 2.51 -21.72
N ASP A 191 -6.91 1.43 -21.95
CA ASP A 191 -7.37 0.07 -21.74
C ASP A 191 -7.61 -0.22 -20.25
N PHE A 192 -6.75 0.27 -19.36
CA PHE A 192 -6.99 0.22 -17.91
C PHE A 192 -8.29 0.94 -17.55
N ALA A 193 -8.47 2.17 -17.99
CA ALA A 193 -9.68 2.95 -17.71
C ALA A 193 -10.96 2.23 -18.22
N LYS A 194 -10.88 1.59 -19.40
CA LYS A 194 -12.01 0.80 -19.96
C LYS A 194 -12.33 -0.40 -19.06
N ARG A 195 -11.33 -1.16 -18.61
CA ARG A 195 -11.54 -2.31 -17.72
C ARG A 195 -12.11 -1.89 -16.37
N VAL A 196 -11.61 -0.80 -15.80
CA VAL A 196 -12.09 -0.24 -14.53
C VAL A 196 -13.56 0.21 -14.63
N ASN A 197 -13.95 0.87 -15.74
CA ASN A 197 -15.34 1.23 -15.95
C ASN A 197 -16.25 0.00 -16.15
N SER A 198 -15.79 -1.05 -16.84
CA SER A 198 -16.54 -2.31 -16.93
C SER A 198 -16.80 -2.93 -15.55
N ILE A 199 -15.76 -2.99 -14.70
CA ILE A 199 -15.89 -3.49 -13.31
C ILE A 199 -16.90 -2.65 -12.52
N LYS A 200 -16.84 -1.32 -12.65
CA LYS A 200 -17.78 -0.40 -12.00
C LYS A 200 -19.23 -0.73 -12.39
N ASP A 201 -19.49 -0.84 -13.68
CA ASP A 201 -20.84 -1.06 -14.20
C ASP A 201 -21.35 -2.45 -13.77
N GLU A 202 -20.55 -3.50 -13.93
CA GLU A 202 -20.89 -4.87 -13.51
C GLU A 202 -21.16 -4.96 -12.00
N LEU A 203 -20.33 -4.32 -11.18
CA LEU A 203 -20.49 -4.31 -9.73
C LEU A 203 -21.75 -3.55 -9.30
N TYR A 204 -21.98 -2.37 -9.88
CA TYR A 204 -23.16 -1.56 -9.57
C TYR A 204 -24.44 -2.27 -9.97
N ASP A 205 -24.53 -2.79 -11.19
CA ASP A 205 -25.72 -3.46 -11.71
C ASP A 205 -26.07 -4.69 -10.88
N PHE A 206 -25.07 -5.51 -10.53
CA PHE A 206 -25.27 -6.68 -9.67
C PHE A 206 -25.78 -6.28 -8.28
N ILE A 207 -25.13 -5.33 -7.60
CA ILE A 207 -25.54 -4.90 -6.26
C ILE A 207 -26.93 -4.27 -6.27
N ASN A 208 -27.22 -3.44 -7.26
CA ASN A 208 -28.54 -2.81 -7.42
C ASN A 208 -29.64 -3.85 -7.66
N GLN A 209 -29.40 -4.85 -8.52
CA GLN A 209 -30.33 -5.93 -8.78
C GLN A 209 -30.59 -6.77 -7.51
N GLU A 210 -29.53 -7.23 -6.83
CA GLU A 210 -29.66 -8.06 -5.64
C GLU A 210 -30.34 -7.31 -4.48
N SER A 211 -29.98 -6.04 -4.27
CA SER A 211 -30.65 -5.19 -3.29
C SER A 211 -32.15 -5.01 -3.61
N SER A 212 -32.51 -4.85 -4.90
CA SER A 212 -33.90 -4.76 -5.34
C SER A 212 -34.67 -6.07 -5.15
N ASN A 213 -33.99 -7.22 -5.21
CA ASN A 213 -34.53 -8.55 -4.92
C ASN A 213 -34.64 -8.82 -3.39
N GLY A 214 -34.35 -7.82 -2.54
CA GLY A 214 -34.47 -7.94 -1.10
C GLY A 214 -33.26 -8.62 -0.43
N LYS A 215 -32.16 -8.85 -1.16
CA LYS A 215 -30.93 -9.40 -0.61
C LYS A 215 -30.19 -8.39 0.27
N ILE A 216 -29.62 -8.89 1.35
CA ILE A 216 -28.86 -8.09 2.31
C ILE A 216 -27.38 -8.15 1.93
N ILE A 217 -26.81 -6.99 1.61
CA ILE A 217 -25.40 -6.85 1.23
C ILE A 217 -24.69 -5.99 2.28
N TYR A 218 -23.58 -6.52 2.82
CA TYR A 218 -22.67 -5.79 3.69
C TYR A 218 -21.31 -5.64 3.04
N VAL A 219 -20.63 -4.55 3.32
CA VAL A 219 -19.18 -4.39 3.04
C VAL A 219 -18.40 -5.21 4.07
N TYR A 220 -17.27 -5.76 3.66
CA TYR A 220 -16.30 -6.40 4.53
C TYR A 220 -14.94 -5.67 4.43
N GLY A 221 -14.53 -5.00 5.53
CA GLY A 221 -13.33 -4.16 5.62
C GLY A 221 -13.57 -2.70 5.20
N ALA A 222 -13.80 -1.78 6.16
CA ALA A 222 -13.97 -0.34 5.91
C ALA A 222 -12.62 0.38 5.85
N SER A 223 -11.87 0.19 4.75
CA SER A 223 -10.55 0.81 4.53
C SER A 223 -10.64 2.12 3.74
N THR A 224 -9.56 2.93 3.75
CA THR A 224 -9.44 4.15 2.93
C THR A 224 -9.61 3.83 1.45
N LYS A 225 -8.86 2.85 0.92
CA LYS A 225 -9.00 2.37 -0.47
C LYS A 225 -10.42 1.90 -0.78
N GLY A 226 -11.08 1.23 0.17
CA GLY A 226 -12.46 0.82 0.03
C GLY A 226 -13.44 1.99 -0.16
N ASN A 227 -13.20 3.15 0.48
CA ASN A 227 -14.02 4.33 0.25
C ASN A 227 -13.92 4.83 -1.19
N THR A 228 -12.74 4.76 -1.81
CA THR A 228 -12.56 5.10 -3.23
C THR A 228 -13.40 4.18 -4.12
N LEU A 229 -13.33 2.88 -3.88
CA LEU A 229 -14.13 1.89 -4.63
C LEU A 229 -15.63 2.16 -4.49
N LEU A 230 -16.12 2.33 -3.26
CA LEU A 230 -17.53 2.59 -2.99
C LEU A 230 -18.04 3.86 -3.70
N GLN A 231 -17.27 4.96 -3.60
CA GLN A 231 -17.64 6.23 -4.22
C GLN A 231 -17.58 6.16 -5.74
N PHE A 232 -16.51 5.62 -6.30
CA PHE A 232 -16.36 5.48 -7.76
C PHE A 232 -17.46 4.61 -8.39
N CYS A 233 -17.84 3.54 -7.70
CA CYS A 233 -18.90 2.64 -8.14
C CYS A 233 -20.32 3.10 -7.73
N ASN A 234 -20.48 4.31 -7.17
CA ASN A 234 -21.77 4.87 -6.70
C ASN A 234 -22.51 3.98 -5.69
N LEU A 235 -21.78 3.24 -4.88
CA LEU A 235 -22.32 2.36 -3.84
C LEU A 235 -22.48 3.13 -2.52
N ASN A 236 -23.67 3.07 -1.93
CA ASN A 236 -24.02 3.83 -0.73
C ASN A 236 -24.98 3.06 0.19
N ASP A 237 -25.41 3.71 1.29
CA ASP A 237 -26.29 3.13 2.32
C ASP A 237 -27.72 2.75 1.84
N LYS A 238 -28.13 3.18 0.66
CA LYS A 238 -29.39 2.73 0.05
C LYS A 238 -29.27 1.31 -0.47
N LEU A 239 -28.13 0.97 -1.06
CA LEU A 239 -27.85 -0.32 -1.67
C LEU A 239 -27.19 -1.30 -0.67
N ILE A 240 -26.26 -0.83 0.14
CA ILE A 240 -25.48 -1.62 1.08
C ILE A 240 -25.83 -1.19 2.51
N LYS A 241 -26.24 -2.13 3.34
CA LYS A 241 -26.86 -1.80 4.63
C LYS A 241 -25.84 -1.48 5.71
N LYS A 242 -24.71 -2.20 5.76
CA LYS A 242 -23.67 -2.03 6.79
C LYS A 242 -22.27 -2.36 6.25
N ALA A 243 -21.25 -1.89 6.97
CA ALA A 243 -19.85 -2.23 6.72
C ALA A 243 -19.29 -2.91 7.98
N ALA A 244 -18.76 -4.13 7.83
CA ALA A 244 -18.10 -4.85 8.88
C ALA A 244 -16.61 -4.48 8.94
N ASP A 245 -16.08 -4.16 10.13
CA ASP A 245 -14.66 -3.89 10.34
C ASP A 245 -14.20 -4.50 11.67
N ARG A 246 -12.88 -4.72 11.82
CA ARG A 246 -12.28 -5.20 13.08
C ARG A 246 -11.92 -4.07 14.03
N ASP A 247 -11.64 -2.90 13.50
CA ASP A 247 -11.19 -1.75 14.25
C ASP A 247 -12.35 -1.14 15.04
N SER A 248 -12.35 -1.34 16.36
CA SER A 248 -13.37 -0.83 17.25
C SER A 248 -13.48 0.70 17.27
N VAL A 249 -12.42 1.42 16.89
CA VAL A 249 -12.43 2.88 16.75
C VAL A 249 -13.40 3.35 15.68
N LYS A 250 -13.72 2.50 14.70
CA LYS A 250 -14.64 2.78 13.60
C LYS A 250 -16.12 2.47 13.92
N PHE A 251 -16.40 1.67 14.96
CA PHE A 251 -17.76 1.24 15.26
C PHE A 251 -18.68 2.42 15.57
N GLY A 252 -19.89 2.37 15.00
CA GLY A 252 -20.87 3.44 15.09
C GLY A 252 -20.60 4.66 14.18
N LYS A 253 -19.46 4.70 13.50
CA LYS A 253 -19.15 5.69 12.47
C LYS A 253 -19.74 5.25 11.12
N ARG A 254 -19.48 6.04 10.09
CA ARG A 254 -19.93 5.77 8.71
C ARG A 254 -18.77 5.88 7.74
N THR A 255 -18.88 5.13 6.63
CA THR A 255 -17.93 5.25 5.53
C THR A 255 -18.02 6.62 4.87
N ILE A 256 -16.87 7.18 4.49
CA ILE A 256 -16.77 8.52 3.92
C ILE A 256 -17.38 8.52 2.50
N GLY A 257 -18.24 9.51 2.24
CA GLY A 257 -18.86 9.70 0.93
C GLY A 257 -20.01 8.73 0.60
N SER A 258 -19.93 7.45 1.03
CA SER A 258 -20.97 6.43 0.80
C SER A 258 -21.97 6.27 1.96
N ASN A 259 -21.65 6.83 3.14
CA ASN A 259 -22.54 6.94 4.31
C ASN A 259 -23.03 5.57 4.88
N ILE A 260 -22.29 4.49 4.66
CA ILE A 260 -22.64 3.15 5.15
C ILE A 260 -22.23 3.03 6.62
N PRO A 261 -23.16 2.63 7.56
CA PRO A 261 -22.82 2.50 8.98
C PRO A 261 -21.84 1.33 9.22
N ILE A 262 -20.86 1.58 10.08
CA ILE A 262 -19.80 0.60 10.41
C ILE A 262 -20.16 -0.13 11.70
N ILE A 263 -20.10 -1.47 11.65
CA ILE A 263 -20.34 -2.38 12.76
C ILE A 263 -19.15 -3.33 12.94
N SER A 264 -19.13 -4.10 14.03
CA SER A 264 -18.16 -5.16 14.20
C SER A 264 -18.39 -6.33 13.23
N GLU A 265 -17.33 -7.05 12.89
CA GLU A 265 -17.45 -8.29 12.09
C GLU A 265 -18.29 -9.35 12.82
N GLU A 266 -18.23 -9.42 14.16
CA GLU A 266 -19.03 -10.33 14.95
C GLU A 266 -20.53 -10.04 14.80
N GLN A 267 -20.93 -8.77 14.92
CA GLN A 267 -22.30 -8.36 14.70
C GLN A 267 -22.75 -8.67 13.26
N ALA A 268 -21.87 -8.44 12.27
CA ALA A 268 -22.20 -8.75 10.88
C ALA A 268 -22.45 -10.24 10.65
N ARG A 269 -21.68 -11.13 11.30
CA ARG A 269 -21.91 -12.60 11.24
C ARG A 269 -23.22 -13.01 11.90
N GLN A 270 -23.58 -12.40 13.04
CA GLN A 270 -24.85 -12.67 13.72
C GLN A 270 -26.06 -12.25 12.88
N GLU A 271 -25.97 -11.15 12.13
CA GLU A 271 -27.02 -10.65 11.26
C GLU A 271 -27.12 -11.42 9.94
N ASN A 272 -26.11 -12.24 9.62
CA ASN A 272 -26.06 -13.20 8.51
C ASN A 272 -26.54 -12.62 7.17
N PRO A 273 -25.83 -11.63 6.57
CA PRO A 273 -26.21 -11.07 5.27
C PRO A 273 -26.10 -12.12 4.15
N ASP A 274 -26.73 -11.89 3.01
CA ASP A 274 -26.60 -12.78 1.83
C ASP A 274 -25.21 -12.63 1.17
N TYR A 275 -24.64 -11.42 1.23
CA TYR A 275 -23.37 -11.11 0.58
C TYR A 275 -22.43 -10.26 1.46
N PHE A 276 -21.14 -10.57 1.37
CA PHE A 276 -20.06 -9.66 1.77
C PHE A 276 -19.34 -9.12 0.54
N LEU A 277 -19.38 -7.79 0.34
CA LEU A 277 -18.52 -7.10 -0.63
C LEU A 277 -17.13 -6.92 -0.01
N ILE A 278 -16.15 -7.64 -0.54
CA ILE A 278 -14.77 -7.67 -0.02
C ILE A 278 -14.00 -6.47 -0.56
N LEU A 279 -13.81 -5.43 0.27
CA LEU A 279 -13.03 -4.25 -0.15
C LEU A 279 -11.52 -4.52 -0.14
N PRO A 280 -10.91 -5.20 0.86
CA PRO A 280 -9.53 -5.63 0.76
C PRO A 280 -9.41 -6.89 -0.12
N TRP A 281 -9.81 -6.79 -1.38
CA TRP A 281 -9.95 -7.89 -2.34
C TRP A 281 -8.68 -8.74 -2.52
N HIS A 282 -7.49 -8.14 -2.38
CA HIS A 282 -6.21 -8.83 -2.43
C HIS A 282 -5.99 -9.83 -1.28
N LEU A 283 -6.80 -9.75 -0.23
CA LEU A 283 -6.80 -10.67 0.91
C LEU A 283 -7.95 -11.69 0.84
N VAL A 284 -8.62 -11.85 -0.30
CA VAL A 284 -9.83 -12.67 -0.43
C VAL A 284 -9.62 -14.12 0.00
N GLU A 285 -8.47 -14.74 -0.31
CA GLU A 285 -8.19 -16.12 0.10
C GLU A 285 -8.06 -16.24 1.63
N PHE A 286 -7.46 -15.25 2.28
CA PHE A 286 -7.43 -15.18 3.74
C PHE A 286 -8.85 -15.06 4.33
N PHE A 287 -9.70 -14.21 3.74
CA PHE A 287 -11.09 -14.08 4.21
C PHE A 287 -11.92 -15.31 3.92
N LYS A 288 -11.68 -16.03 2.84
CA LYS A 288 -12.34 -17.29 2.53
C LYS A 288 -12.12 -18.35 3.62
N GLU A 289 -10.87 -18.47 4.09
CA GLU A 289 -10.53 -19.36 5.20
C GLU A 289 -11.19 -18.90 6.52
N ARG A 290 -11.17 -17.61 6.79
CA ARG A 290 -11.70 -17.00 8.01
C ARG A 290 -13.22 -17.06 8.10
N GLU A 291 -13.92 -16.89 6.99
CA GLU A 291 -15.37 -16.85 6.90
C GLU A 291 -15.98 -18.15 6.32
N LYS A 292 -15.30 -19.28 6.55
CA LYS A 292 -15.77 -20.61 6.09
C LYS A 292 -17.19 -20.92 6.51
N GLU A 293 -17.57 -20.59 7.74
CA GLU A 293 -18.90 -20.84 8.28
C GLU A 293 -19.96 -20.02 7.52
N PHE A 294 -19.70 -18.72 7.28
CA PHE A 294 -20.57 -17.86 6.48
C PHE A 294 -20.81 -18.43 5.07
N LEU A 295 -19.74 -18.83 4.39
CA LEU A 295 -19.80 -19.43 3.06
C LEU A 295 -20.52 -20.78 3.06
N SER A 296 -20.28 -21.62 4.08
CA SER A 296 -20.95 -22.93 4.23
C SER A 296 -22.43 -22.81 4.50
N ASN A 297 -22.87 -21.73 5.14
CA ASN A 297 -24.28 -21.42 5.40
C ASN A 297 -25.00 -20.76 4.22
N GLY A 298 -24.33 -20.69 3.03
CA GLY A 298 -24.91 -20.17 1.80
C GLY A 298 -24.62 -18.70 1.53
N GLY A 299 -23.88 -18.02 2.40
CA GLY A 299 -23.37 -16.68 2.16
C GLY A 299 -22.41 -16.65 0.97
N LYS A 300 -22.24 -15.48 0.35
CA LYS A 300 -21.37 -15.32 -0.82
C LYS A 300 -20.48 -14.09 -0.69
N PHE A 301 -19.31 -14.14 -1.32
CA PHE A 301 -18.45 -12.97 -1.48
C PHE A 301 -18.69 -12.32 -2.84
N ILE A 302 -18.77 -10.99 -2.84
CA ILE A 302 -18.64 -10.14 -4.01
C ILE A 302 -17.20 -9.67 -4.04
N VAL A 303 -16.43 -10.08 -5.04
CA VAL A 303 -15.03 -9.70 -5.23
C VAL A 303 -14.93 -8.76 -6.41
N PRO A 304 -14.61 -7.47 -6.18
CA PRO A 304 -14.64 -6.47 -7.25
C PRO A 304 -13.46 -6.57 -8.21
N MET A 305 -12.28 -6.93 -7.72
CA MET A 305 -11.02 -6.92 -8.48
C MET A 305 -10.23 -8.20 -8.28
N PRO A 306 -9.32 -8.57 -9.21
CA PRO A 306 -8.97 -7.91 -10.47
C PRO A 306 -10.03 -7.98 -11.55
N LYS A 307 -11.02 -8.85 -11.41
CA LYS A 307 -12.23 -8.99 -12.22
C LYS A 307 -13.40 -9.19 -11.27
N PHE A 308 -14.53 -8.58 -11.60
CA PHE A 308 -15.77 -8.82 -10.86
C PHE A 308 -16.10 -10.31 -10.84
N LYS A 309 -16.35 -10.86 -9.67
CA LYS A 309 -16.80 -12.24 -9.48
C LYS A 309 -17.59 -12.42 -8.19
N ILE A 310 -18.46 -13.44 -8.19
CA ILE A 310 -19.19 -13.90 -7.01
C ILE A 310 -18.54 -15.23 -6.59
N MET A 311 -18.14 -15.34 -5.32
CA MET A 311 -17.56 -16.57 -4.77
C MET A 311 -18.52 -17.19 -3.76
N SER A 312 -18.75 -18.49 -3.88
CA SER A 312 -19.52 -19.33 -2.96
C SER A 312 -18.68 -20.52 -2.52
N ASN A 313 -19.19 -21.27 -1.54
CA ASN A 313 -18.49 -22.46 -1.00
C ASN A 313 -18.19 -23.54 -2.06
N ASN A 314 -18.96 -23.59 -3.16
CA ASN A 314 -18.83 -24.62 -4.19
C ASN A 314 -17.81 -24.31 -5.29
N GLU A 315 -17.21 -23.12 -5.29
CA GLU A 315 -16.12 -22.80 -6.21
C GLU A 315 -14.76 -23.16 -5.58
N THR A 316 -14.41 -24.43 -5.70
CA THR A 316 -13.02 -24.88 -5.51
C THR A 316 -12.15 -24.15 -6.53
N SER A 317 -11.12 -23.47 -6.04
CA SER A 317 -10.09 -22.84 -6.84
C SER A 317 -9.55 -23.82 -7.89
N HIS A 318 -9.93 -23.64 -9.14
CA HIS A 318 -9.12 -24.14 -10.26
C HIS A 318 -7.99 -23.13 -10.46
N SER A 319 -6.80 -23.52 -9.98
CA SER A 319 -5.50 -22.90 -10.17
C SER A 319 -5.15 -22.72 -11.63
#